data_2180ff7b10979e98bd506dcf8ecfa1ab
#
_entry.id   2180ff7b10979e98bd506dcf8ecfa1ab
#
_cell.length_a   1.000
_cell.length_b   1.000
_cell.length_c   1.000
_cell.angle_alpha   90.00
_cell.angle_beta   90.00
_cell.angle_gamma   90.00
#
_symmetry.space_group_name_H-M   'P 1'
#
loop_
_entity.id
_entity.type
_entity.pdbx_description
1 polymer ?
#
loop_
_entity_poly.entity_id
_entity_poly.type
_entity_poly.pdbx_seq_one_letter_code
_entity_poly.pdbx_strand_id
1 'polypeptide(L)'
;MSTKLEQHGQRHTKEKNMFYAKVDGKYPTRDPEAKRKENNLRMYVNGKYIKKYHPLHKPGRYKSFEHAAFSSLEKYESSVEGQVYVITNPNFPDWVKVGMAIDAEDRLNNYQTSSPFRDYVLQYYYDVNNRRAAENEAHTELQKSYERRGEWFKCTPEEARVVVSSTAEEYK
;
A
#
# COMPACT_ATOMS: atom_id res chain seq x y z
N MET A 1 38.11 31.85 -17.96
CA MET A 1 36.99 30.93 -18.08
C MET A 1 36.44 30.59 -16.67
N SER A 2 35.73 31.53 -16.08
CA SER A 2 35.21 31.35 -14.71
C SER A 2 33.96 32.17 -14.56
N THR A 3 32.83 31.73 -15.10
CA THR A 3 31.66 32.61 -14.98
C THR A 3 30.31 31.90 -14.96
N LYS A 4 30.23 30.60 -15.22
CA LYS A 4 28.92 29.91 -15.20
C LYS A 4 28.56 29.26 -13.86
N LEU A 5 29.52 28.83 -13.06
CA LEU A 5 29.28 28.15 -11.77
C LEU A 5 28.94 29.16 -10.65
N GLU A 6 29.53 30.35 -10.66
CA GLU A 6 29.23 31.39 -9.65
C GLU A 6 27.85 32.00 -9.82
N GLN A 7 27.36 32.14 -11.05
CA GLN A 7 26.01 32.66 -11.30
C GLN A 7 24.89 31.70 -10.86
N HIS A 8 25.12 30.38 -10.93
CA HIS A 8 24.14 29.41 -10.45
C HIS A 8 24.09 29.33 -8.92
N GLY A 9 25.21 29.47 -8.24
CA GLY A 9 25.26 29.53 -6.78
C GLY A 9 24.58 30.75 -6.21
N GLN A 10 24.74 31.91 -6.86
CA GLN A 10 24.11 33.16 -6.41
C GLN A 10 22.60 33.19 -6.63
N ARG A 11 22.06 32.60 -7.70
CA ARG A 11 20.61 32.50 -7.89
C ARG A 11 19.95 31.59 -6.82
N HIS A 12 20.60 30.50 -6.48
CA HIS A 12 20.06 29.58 -5.48
C HIS A 12 20.08 30.16 -4.06
N THR A 13 21.06 30.98 -3.74
CA THR A 13 21.13 31.71 -2.45
C THR A 13 20.12 32.81 -2.37
N LYS A 14 19.86 33.58 -3.47
CA LYS A 14 18.84 34.62 -3.48
C LYS A 14 17.42 34.05 -3.32
N GLU A 15 17.06 32.97 -3.99
CA GLU A 15 15.76 32.34 -3.82
C GLU A 15 15.59 31.78 -2.41
N LYS A 16 16.62 31.12 -1.83
CA LYS A 16 16.57 30.66 -0.43
C LYS A 16 16.42 31.82 0.56
N ASN A 17 17.09 32.95 0.33
CA ASN A 17 17.01 34.11 1.21
C ASN A 17 15.64 34.80 1.14
N MET A 18 14.91 34.70 0.04
CA MET A 18 13.58 35.30 -0.09
C MET A 18 12.54 34.60 0.81
N PHE A 19 12.72 33.28 1.06
CA PHE A 19 11.82 32.53 1.95
C PHE A 19 12.24 32.58 3.43
N TYR A 20 13.46 33.01 3.74
CA TYR A 20 14.01 32.99 5.10
C TYR A 20 14.61 34.31 5.49
N ALA A 21 14.14 35.41 4.89
CA ALA A 21 14.57 36.75 5.30
C ALA A 21 14.29 36.97 6.79
N LYS A 22 15.30 37.46 7.52
CA LYS A 22 15.12 37.81 8.93
C LYS A 22 14.20 39.02 9.01
N VAL A 23 13.16 38.93 9.84
CA VAL A 23 12.33 40.05 10.26
C VAL A 23 12.78 40.39 11.68
N ASP A 24 13.16 41.65 11.93
CA ASP A 24 13.70 42.14 13.20
C ASP A 24 14.88 41.29 13.75
N GLY A 25 15.79 40.87 12.85
CA GLY A 25 16.97 40.10 13.21
C GLY A 25 16.73 38.63 13.54
N LYS A 26 15.48 38.17 13.54
CA LYS A 26 15.10 36.77 13.80
C LYS A 26 14.54 36.13 12.53
N TYR A 27 14.85 34.87 12.31
CA TYR A 27 14.15 34.08 11.28
C TYR A 27 12.69 33.92 11.68
N PRO A 28 11.74 34.17 10.77
CA PRO A 28 10.34 33.94 11.10
C PRO A 28 10.18 32.45 11.48
N THR A 29 9.78 32.23 12.71
CA THR A 29 9.35 30.88 13.15
C THR A 29 8.14 30.51 12.32
N ARG A 30 8.20 29.37 11.66
CA ARG A 30 7.10 28.84 10.87
C ARG A 30 5.88 28.78 11.79
N ASP A 31 4.85 29.54 11.46
CA ASP A 31 3.62 29.60 12.23
C ASP A 31 3.12 28.17 12.50
N PRO A 32 2.94 27.77 13.78
CA PRO A 32 2.44 26.45 14.14
C PRO A 32 1.10 26.11 13.49
N GLU A 33 0.24 27.11 13.28
CA GLU A 33 -1.03 26.94 12.56
C GLU A 33 -0.84 26.68 11.07
N ALA A 34 0.10 27.40 10.43
CA ALA A 34 0.42 27.15 9.03
C ALA A 34 0.97 25.73 8.83
N LYS A 35 1.82 25.25 9.75
CA LYS A 35 2.33 23.89 9.75
C LYS A 35 1.23 22.86 10.02
N ARG A 36 0.28 23.17 10.90
CA ARG A 36 -0.91 22.33 11.13
C ARG A 36 -1.79 22.26 9.89
N LYS A 37 -2.07 23.41 9.25
CA LYS A 37 -2.83 23.45 7.98
C LYS A 37 -2.13 22.65 6.89
N GLU A 38 -0.80 22.76 6.77
CA GLU A 38 -0.03 22.00 5.80
C GLU A 38 -0.06 20.50 6.07
N ASN A 39 0.01 20.08 7.34
CA ASN A 39 -0.12 18.67 7.71
C ASN A 39 -1.54 18.15 7.46
N ASN A 40 -2.58 18.93 7.67
CA ASN A 40 -3.95 18.58 7.37
C ASN A 40 -4.23 18.43 5.86
N LEU A 41 -3.34 18.95 5.01
CA LEU A 41 -3.39 18.76 3.56
C LEU A 41 -2.75 17.44 3.12
N ARG A 42 -2.10 16.71 4.02
CA ARG A 42 -1.53 15.41 3.72
C ARG A 42 -2.64 14.38 3.62
N MET A 43 -2.57 13.58 2.61
CA MET A 43 -3.55 12.52 2.37
C MET A 43 -2.84 11.20 2.13
N TYR A 44 -3.37 10.15 2.72
CA TYR A 44 -2.89 8.79 2.54
C TYR A 44 -4.00 7.96 1.88
N VAL A 45 -3.63 7.15 0.91
CA VAL A 45 -4.51 6.17 0.28
C VAL A 45 -3.80 4.82 0.35
N ASN A 46 -4.48 3.82 0.90
CA ASN A 46 -3.92 2.48 1.13
C ASN A 46 -2.55 2.52 1.85
N GLY A 47 -2.43 3.36 2.88
CA GLY A 47 -1.19 3.52 3.63
C GLY A 47 -0.08 4.31 2.91
N LYS A 48 -0.25 4.67 1.66
CA LYS A 48 0.71 5.48 0.89
C LYS A 48 0.34 6.96 0.92
N TYR A 49 1.33 7.82 1.18
CA TYR A 49 1.17 9.27 1.06
C TYR A 49 0.98 9.67 -0.39
N ILE A 50 -0.09 10.41 -0.68
CA ILE A 50 -0.33 10.99 -2.00
C ILE A 50 -0.02 12.47 -2.02
N LYS A 51 0.69 12.89 -3.06
CA LYS A 51 1.13 14.27 -3.26
C LYS A 51 -0.05 15.16 -3.68
N LYS A 52 0.08 16.48 -3.48
CA LYS A 52 -0.97 17.48 -3.78
C LYS A 52 -1.54 17.43 -5.20
N TYR A 53 -0.73 17.01 -6.17
CA TYR A 53 -1.14 16.91 -7.58
C TYR A 53 -1.82 15.59 -7.94
N HIS A 54 -1.92 14.65 -6.99
CA HIS A 54 -2.59 13.39 -7.25
C HIS A 54 -4.12 13.60 -7.38
N PRO A 55 -4.79 12.98 -8.38
CA PRO A 55 -6.23 13.18 -8.62
C PRO A 55 -7.12 12.88 -7.41
N LEU A 56 -6.71 11.94 -6.56
CA LEU A 56 -7.44 11.59 -5.35
C LEU A 56 -7.14 12.52 -4.15
N HIS A 57 -6.25 13.50 -4.31
CA HIS A 57 -5.90 14.40 -3.21
C HIS A 57 -7.05 15.38 -2.96
N LYS A 58 -7.64 15.30 -1.77
CA LYS A 58 -8.68 16.23 -1.30
C LYS A 58 -8.17 16.94 -0.05
N PRO A 59 -7.85 18.24 -0.13
CA PRO A 59 -7.40 19.01 1.04
C PRO A 59 -8.42 18.95 2.18
N GLY A 60 -7.92 18.82 3.42
CA GLY A 60 -8.76 18.87 4.61
C GLY A 60 -9.56 17.61 4.92
N ARG A 61 -9.37 16.52 4.17
CA ARG A 61 -10.09 15.26 4.40
C ARG A 61 -9.79 14.61 5.75
N TYR A 62 -8.54 14.73 6.21
CA TYR A 62 -8.12 14.16 7.48
C TYR A 62 -7.62 15.23 8.44
N LYS A 63 -8.06 15.17 9.69
CA LYS A 63 -7.69 16.13 10.74
C LYS A 63 -6.31 15.87 11.33
N SER A 64 -5.83 14.63 11.30
CA SER A 64 -4.53 14.19 11.81
C SER A 64 -4.05 12.94 11.07
N PHE A 65 -2.78 12.56 11.29
CA PHE A 65 -2.22 11.28 10.82
C PHE A 65 -3.00 10.08 11.37
N GLU A 66 -3.32 10.12 12.66
CA GLU A 66 -4.11 9.08 13.32
C GLU A 66 -5.49 8.94 12.68
N HIS A 67 -6.18 10.06 12.45
CA HIS A 67 -7.48 10.06 11.77
C HIS A 67 -7.40 9.48 10.35
N ALA A 68 -6.31 9.74 9.62
CA ALA A 68 -6.08 9.14 8.31
C ALA A 68 -5.83 7.63 8.40
N ALA A 69 -5.05 7.19 9.37
CA ALA A 69 -4.75 5.77 9.60
C ALA A 69 -6.00 4.99 10.01
N PHE A 70 -6.77 5.49 10.98
CA PHE A 70 -8.02 4.86 11.42
C PHE A 70 -9.07 4.83 10.30
N SER A 71 -9.23 5.91 9.54
CA SER A 71 -10.16 5.93 8.40
C SER A 71 -9.77 4.95 7.30
N SER A 72 -8.48 4.71 7.10
CA SER A 72 -8.00 3.70 6.15
C SER A 72 -8.26 2.28 6.65
N LEU A 73 -8.07 2.03 7.94
CA LEU A 73 -8.35 0.75 8.58
C LEU A 73 -9.85 0.44 8.57
N GLU A 74 -10.68 1.40 8.98
CA GLU A 74 -12.14 1.27 8.97
C GLU A 74 -12.67 0.97 7.56
N LYS A 75 -12.15 1.65 6.54
CA LYS A 75 -12.48 1.35 5.13
C LYS A 75 -12.03 -0.03 4.70
N TYR A 76 -10.84 -0.46 5.14
CA TYR A 76 -10.36 -1.79 4.85
C TYR A 76 -11.27 -2.86 5.48
N GLU A 77 -11.69 -2.64 6.72
CA GLU A 77 -12.58 -3.56 7.44
C GLU A 77 -14.00 -3.56 6.88
N SER A 78 -14.52 -2.40 6.48
CA SER A 78 -15.87 -2.25 5.91
C SER A 78 -15.96 -2.63 4.44
N SER A 79 -14.86 -2.62 3.69
CA SER A 79 -14.85 -3.07 2.30
C SER A 79 -15.02 -4.58 2.22
N VAL A 80 -16.04 -5.01 1.53
CA VAL A 80 -16.34 -6.44 1.31
C VAL A 80 -15.66 -6.93 0.03
N GLU A 81 -15.63 -6.09 -1.00
CA GLU A 81 -15.01 -6.36 -2.29
C GLU A 81 -13.48 -6.42 -2.20
N GLY A 82 -12.87 -7.16 -3.11
CA GLY A 82 -11.42 -7.26 -3.23
C GLY A 82 -11.02 -8.46 -4.04
N GLN A 83 -9.86 -9.03 -3.71
CA GLN A 83 -9.24 -10.10 -4.47
C GLN A 83 -8.87 -11.27 -3.57
N VAL A 84 -9.04 -12.49 -4.09
CA VAL A 84 -8.41 -13.69 -3.55
C VAL A 84 -7.21 -14.03 -4.43
N TYR A 85 -6.08 -14.34 -3.82
CA TYR A 85 -4.81 -14.51 -4.52
C TYR A 85 -4.07 -15.77 -4.12
N VAL A 86 -3.18 -16.22 -5.01
CA VAL A 86 -2.22 -17.30 -4.81
C VAL A 86 -0.81 -16.72 -4.92
N ILE A 87 -0.01 -16.90 -3.88
CA ILE A 87 1.39 -16.46 -3.80
C ILE A 87 2.29 -17.65 -3.52
N THR A 88 3.46 -17.67 -4.14
CA THR A 88 4.54 -18.65 -3.89
C THR A 88 5.79 -17.96 -3.36
N ASN A 89 6.66 -18.77 -2.74
CA ASN A 89 8.00 -18.34 -2.34
C ASN A 89 8.99 -19.49 -2.62
N PRO A 90 10.12 -19.25 -3.30
CA PRO A 90 11.12 -20.29 -3.61
C PRO A 90 11.68 -21.02 -2.39
N ASN A 91 11.65 -20.40 -1.20
CA ASN A 91 12.08 -21.04 0.04
C ASN A 91 11.09 -22.10 0.55
N PHE A 92 9.87 -22.12 -0.01
CA PHE A 92 8.82 -23.10 0.29
C PHE A 92 8.26 -23.68 -1.01
N PRO A 93 9.06 -24.46 -1.79
CA PRO A 93 8.75 -24.84 -3.18
C PRO A 93 7.48 -25.68 -3.30
N ASP A 94 7.14 -26.44 -2.25
CA ASP A 94 5.96 -27.32 -2.26
C ASP A 94 4.70 -26.65 -1.70
N TRP A 95 4.80 -25.36 -1.36
CA TRP A 95 3.74 -24.65 -0.68
C TRP A 95 3.27 -23.43 -1.44
N VAL A 96 1.98 -23.22 -1.47
CA VAL A 96 1.35 -22.01 -1.95
C VAL A 96 0.59 -21.32 -0.81
N LYS A 97 0.59 -20.02 -0.81
CA LYS A 97 -0.21 -19.22 0.10
C LYS A 97 -1.45 -18.72 -0.64
N VAL A 98 -2.61 -19.00 -0.07
CA VAL A 98 -3.90 -18.46 -0.52
C VAL A 98 -4.37 -17.43 0.50
N GLY A 99 -4.73 -16.24 0.03
CA GLY A 99 -5.13 -15.15 0.89
C GLY A 99 -6.02 -14.15 0.17
N MET A 100 -6.46 -13.13 0.91
CA MET A 100 -7.28 -12.05 0.38
C MET A 100 -6.64 -10.68 0.56
N ALA A 101 -7.00 -9.76 -0.30
CA ALA A 101 -6.65 -8.34 -0.20
C ALA A 101 -7.70 -7.46 -0.87
N ILE A 102 -7.61 -6.14 -0.69
CA ILE A 102 -8.28 -5.18 -1.59
C ILE A 102 -7.55 -5.16 -2.92
N ASP A 103 -6.22 -5.26 -2.88
CA ASP A 103 -5.32 -5.27 -4.04
C ASP A 103 -4.21 -6.29 -3.77
N ALA A 104 -4.11 -7.31 -4.60
CA ALA A 104 -3.17 -8.42 -4.44
C ALA A 104 -1.72 -7.98 -4.70
N GLU A 105 -1.49 -7.03 -5.60
CA GLU A 105 -0.15 -6.51 -5.89
C GLU A 105 0.38 -5.66 -4.73
N ASP A 106 -0.46 -4.81 -4.15
CA ASP A 106 -0.11 -4.06 -2.94
C ASP A 106 0.16 -5.01 -1.77
N ARG A 107 -0.58 -6.10 -1.67
CA ARG A 107 -0.35 -7.13 -0.66
C ARG A 107 0.96 -7.88 -0.88
N LEU A 108 1.27 -8.25 -2.13
CA LEU A 108 2.56 -8.82 -2.51
C LEU A 108 3.71 -7.89 -2.10
N ASN A 109 3.61 -6.60 -2.42
CA ASN A 109 4.63 -5.61 -2.05
C ASN A 109 4.87 -5.58 -0.52
N ASN A 110 3.84 -5.79 0.29
CA ASN A 110 3.99 -5.88 1.74
C ASN A 110 4.75 -7.16 2.16
N TYR A 111 4.50 -8.31 1.52
CA TYR A 111 5.28 -9.53 1.77
C TYR A 111 6.74 -9.37 1.37
N GLN A 112 7.03 -8.68 0.26
CA GLN A 112 8.39 -8.43 -0.18
C GLN A 112 9.23 -7.68 0.87
N THR A 113 8.62 -6.91 1.76
CA THR A 113 9.34 -6.21 2.83
C THR A 113 9.86 -7.15 3.91
N SER A 114 9.26 -8.33 4.07
CA SER A 114 9.67 -9.35 5.05
C SER A 114 10.74 -10.31 4.54
N SER A 115 10.98 -10.34 3.23
CA SER A 115 12.03 -11.14 2.60
C SER A 115 13.19 -10.26 2.13
N PRO A 116 14.44 -10.57 2.54
CA PRO A 116 15.62 -9.84 2.07
C PRO A 116 15.85 -10.02 0.57
N PHE A 117 15.33 -11.08 -0.03
CA PHE A 117 15.48 -11.40 -1.46
C PHE A 117 14.31 -10.90 -2.31
N ARG A 118 13.22 -10.43 -1.68
CA ARG A 118 11.99 -10.01 -2.36
C ARG A 118 11.48 -11.06 -3.35
N ASP A 119 11.45 -12.30 -2.90
CA ASP A 119 11.29 -13.51 -3.71
C ASP A 119 9.87 -14.09 -3.69
N TYR A 120 8.92 -13.39 -3.10
CA TYR A 120 7.50 -13.75 -3.22
C TYR A 120 7.00 -13.47 -4.64
N VAL A 121 6.24 -14.40 -5.20
CA VAL A 121 5.68 -14.29 -6.56
C VAL A 121 4.17 -14.41 -6.50
N LEU A 122 3.46 -13.43 -7.02
CA LEU A 122 2.01 -13.48 -7.22
C LEU A 122 1.75 -14.34 -8.46
N GLN A 123 1.12 -15.49 -8.27
CA GLN A 123 0.82 -16.44 -9.34
C GLN A 123 -0.52 -16.14 -10.00
N TYR A 124 -1.55 -15.98 -9.18
CA TYR A 124 -2.92 -15.74 -9.63
C TYR A 124 -3.65 -14.82 -8.66
N TYR A 125 -4.62 -14.06 -9.17
CA TYR A 125 -5.60 -13.35 -8.35
C TYR A 125 -6.93 -13.25 -9.10
N TYR A 126 -8.02 -13.12 -8.35
CA TYR A 126 -9.39 -13.02 -8.86
C TYR A 126 -10.16 -11.97 -8.08
N ASP A 127 -10.86 -11.09 -8.80
CA ASP A 127 -11.76 -10.10 -8.20
C ASP A 127 -13.02 -10.80 -7.70
N VAL A 128 -13.45 -10.42 -6.49
CA VAL A 128 -14.64 -10.98 -5.84
C VAL A 128 -15.39 -9.90 -5.07
N ASN A 129 -16.72 -10.03 -5.01
CA ASN A 129 -17.59 -9.11 -4.27
C ASN A 129 -17.54 -9.33 -2.75
N ASN A 130 -17.09 -10.51 -2.31
CA ASN A 130 -16.89 -10.82 -0.89
C ASN A 130 -15.60 -11.61 -0.68
N ARG A 131 -14.48 -10.88 -0.53
CA ARG A 131 -13.15 -11.49 -0.41
C ARG A 131 -12.99 -12.41 0.79
N ARG A 132 -13.66 -12.09 1.93
CA ARG A 132 -13.55 -12.92 3.16
C ARG A 132 -14.27 -14.23 3.01
N ALA A 133 -15.48 -14.21 2.43
CA ALA A 133 -16.23 -15.43 2.18
C ALA A 133 -15.52 -16.30 1.14
N ALA A 134 -15.07 -15.72 0.04
CA ALA A 134 -14.35 -16.41 -1.01
C ALA A 134 -13.03 -17.04 -0.51
N GLU A 135 -12.24 -16.33 0.30
CA GLU A 135 -11.03 -16.89 0.91
C GLU A 135 -11.33 -18.06 1.84
N ASN A 136 -12.32 -17.89 2.74
CA ASN A 136 -12.69 -18.94 3.68
C ASN A 136 -13.17 -20.20 2.97
N GLU A 137 -13.94 -20.07 1.90
CA GLU A 137 -14.40 -21.20 1.10
C GLU A 137 -13.27 -21.85 0.33
N ALA A 138 -12.40 -21.06 -0.32
CA ALA A 138 -11.20 -21.59 -0.98
C ALA A 138 -10.31 -22.37 0.01
N HIS A 139 -10.13 -21.88 1.24
CA HIS A 139 -9.41 -22.59 2.29
C HIS A 139 -10.11 -23.88 2.70
N THR A 140 -11.44 -23.88 2.79
CA THR A 140 -12.24 -25.06 3.13
C THR A 140 -12.13 -26.12 2.05
N GLU A 141 -12.19 -25.74 0.79
CA GLU A 141 -12.05 -26.68 -0.33
C GLU A 141 -10.63 -27.24 -0.44
N LEU A 142 -9.60 -26.38 -0.36
CA LEU A 142 -8.21 -26.81 -0.44
C LEU A 142 -7.82 -27.77 0.69
N GLN A 143 -8.27 -27.53 1.93
CA GLN A 143 -7.92 -28.38 3.07
C GLN A 143 -8.54 -29.79 3.02
N LYS A 144 -9.52 -30.03 2.14
CA LYS A 144 -10.07 -31.39 1.92
C LYS A 144 -9.06 -32.31 1.23
N SER A 145 -8.16 -31.74 0.42
CA SER A 145 -7.23 -32.52 -0.43
C SER A 145 -5.76 -32.27 -0.11
N TYR A 146 -5.42 -31.15 0.53
CA TYR A 146 -4.04 -30.73 0.74
C TYR A 146 -3.73 -30.43 2.21
N GLU A 147 -2.49 -30.74 2.62
CA GLU A 147 -1.97 -30.34 3.94
C GLU A 147 -2.02 -28.83 4.08
N ARG A 148 -2.55 -28.33 5.23
CA ARG A 148 -2.71 -26.92 5.50
C ARG A 148 -1.87 -26.48 6.71
N ARG A 149 -1.19 -25.32 6.58
CA ARG A 149 -0.52 -24.61 7.70
C ARG A 149 -0.89 -23.13 7.66
N GLY A 150 -1.89 -22.75 8.43
CA GLY A 150 -2.45 -21.40 8.39
C GLY A 150 -3.08 -21.10 7.02
N GLU A 151 -2.49 -20.16 6.27
CA GLU A 151 -2.90 -19.80 4.91
C GLU A 151 -2.05 -20.48 3.82
N TRP A 152 -1.17 -21.42 4.21
CA TRP A 152 -0.32 -22.18 3.30
C TRP A 152 -0.87 -23.58 3.07
N PHE A 153 -0.81 -24.02 1.81
CA PHE A 153 -1.29 -25.33 1.36
C PHE A 153 -0.17 -26.04 0.60
N LYS A 154 0.00 -27.33 0.87
CA LYS A 154 1.00 -28.16 0.18
C LYS A 154 0.43 -28.66 -1.12
N CYS A 155 0.49 -27.84 -2.16
CA CYS A 155 0.04 -28.15 -3.51
C CYS A 155 0.79 -27.26 -4.53
N THR A 156 0.59 -27.54 -5.80
CA THR A 156 1.11 -26.71 -6.88
C THR A 156 0.26 -25.42 -7.06
N PRO A 157 0.82 -24.37 -7.65
CA PRO A 157 0.06 -23.16 -7.98
C PRO A 157 -1.15 -23.44 -8.88
N GLU A 158 -1.03 -24.38 -9.81
CA GLU A 158 -2.07 -24.77 -10.73
C GLU A 158 -3.24 -25.48 -10.04
N GLU A 159 -2.94 -26.36 -9.08
CA GLU A 159 -3.96 -27.02 -8.24
C GLU A 159 -4.71 -25.99 -7.39
N ALA A 160 -3.98 -25.08 -6.74
CA ALA A 160 -4.60 -23.98 -6.00
C ALA A 160 -5.45 -23.09 -6.90
N ARG A 161 -4.97 -22.80 -8.12
CA ARG A 161 -5.68 -22.01 -9.11
C ARG A 161 -7.06 -22.57 -9.42
N VAL A 162 -7.15 -23.87 -9.66
CA VAL A 162 -8.42 -24.53 -10.01
C VAL A 162 -9.47 -24.29 -8.93
N VAL A 163 -9.09 -24.49 -7.67
CA VAL A 163 -10.01 -24.28 -6.54
C VAL A 163 -10.33 -22.79 -6.35
N VAL A 164 -9.32 -21.92 -6.32
CA VAL A 164 -9.52 -20.48 -6.09
C VAL A 164 -10.33 -19.84 -7.21
N SER A 165 -10.12 -20.23 -8.48
CA SER A 165 -10.92 -19.70 -9.59
C SER A 165 -12.37 -20.16 -9.53
N SER A 166 -12.62 -21.42 -9.20
CA SER A 166 -13.99 -21.94 -9.05
C SER A 166 -14.73 -21.21 -7.93
N THR A 167 -14.10 -21.06 -6.77
CA THR A 167 -14.67 -20.32 -5.65
C THR A 167 -14.90 -18.85 -6.01
N ALA A 168 -13.95 -18.21 -6.70
CA ALA A 168 -14.08 -16.81 -7.08
C ALA A 168 -15.27 -16.55 -8.02
N GLU A 169 -15.59 -17.50 -8.92
CA GLU A 169 -16.78 -17.39 -9.80
C GLU A 169 -18.10 -17.33 -9.01
N GLU A 170 -18.17 -17.98 -7.86
CA GLU A 170 -19.39 -17.98 -7.01
C GLU A 170 -19.58 -16.64 -6.27
N TYR A 171 -18.51 -15.84 -6.16
CA TYR A 171 -18.51 -14.55 -5.46
C TYR A 171 -18.34 -13.34 -6.38
N LYS A 172 -18.58 -13.52 -7.69
CA LYS A 172 -18.57 -12.41 -8.69
C LYS A 172 -19.81 -11.54 -8.64
#